data_80f6d06d5f10df1731ac06b0e0cba8e3
#
_entry.id   80f6d06d5f10df1731ac06b0e0cba8e3
#
_cell.length_a   1.000
_cell.length_b   1.000
_cell.length_c   1.000
_cell.angle_alpha   90.00
_cell.angle_beta   90.00
_cell.angle_gamma   90.00
#
_symmetry.space_group_name_H-M   'P 1'
#
loop_
_entity.id
_entity.type
_entity.pdbx_description
1 polymer ?
#
loop_
_entity_poly.entity_id
_entity_poly.type
_entity_poly.pdbx_seq_one_letter_code
_entity_poly.pdbx_strand_id
1 'polypeptide(L)'
;MTPKNMTRPFRLLTQPLRLALLMLAVCGVSVVQVDSGNSSTDEIFGGQILSLTEEKPPLKPSNDPRFQDNKDGTITDLEKKLMWKQIDIYQEEKIWINWDDSQTYLEKFNKEAYAGFSNWRLPTREELKSLYEEDKDVPWKYYWTENVIHIDPIFGYSSCCFWSSEVYKDTYAWGFNYIRGRTYPSTRGGPGLSLSTIRPVRSIFDTEHTAQ
;
A
#
# COMPACT_ATOMS: atom_id res chain seq x y z
N MET A 1 -16.05 63.20 -12.50
CA MET A 1 -14.91 63.27 -11.55
C MET A 1 -14.25 61.92 -11.47
N THR A 2 -13.16 61.73 -12.19
CA THR A 2 -12.30 60.55 -12.19
C THR A 2 -11.04 60.83 -11.36
N PRO A 3 -10.48 59.91 -10.61
CA PRO A 3 -9.06 59.93 -10.33
C PRO A 3 -8.34 58.69 -10.87
N LYS A 4 -7.49 58.97 -11.71
CA LYS A 4 -6.08 58.73 -12.01
C LYS A 4 -5.45 57.47 -11.44
N ASN A 5 -5.10 56.60 -12.40
CA ASN A 5 -4.07 55.58 -12.31
C ASN A 5 -2.69 56.11 -11.90
N MET A 6 -2.03 55.40 -11.02
CA MET A 6 -0.61 55.63 -10.73
C MET A 6 0.12 54.27 -10.69
N THR A 7 0.64 53.93 -11.84
CA THR A 7 1.61 52.83 -12.09
C THR A 7 2.98 53.27 -11.62
N ARG A 8 3.63 52.51 -10.76
CA ARG A 8 5.08 52.65 -10.47
C ARG A 8 5.84 51.46 -11.10
N PRO A 9 6.96 51.73 -11.77
CA PRO A 9 7.75 50.70 -12.40
C PRO A 9 8.73 50.06 -11.39
N PHE A 10 8.86 48.75 -11.47
CA PHE A 10 9.86 47.97 -10.77
C PHE A 10 11.25 48.19 -11.41
N ARG A 11 12.20 48.67 -10.63
CA ARG A 11 13.63 48.74 -11.02
C ARG A 11 14.31 47.39 -10.78
N LEU A 12 14.81 46.82 -11.84
CA LEU A 12 15.83 45.76 -11.81
C LEU A 12 17.16 46.35 -11.32
N LEU A 13 17.67 45.84 -10.22
CA LEU A 13 19.05 46.07 -9.76
C LEU A 13 19.90 44.89 -10.22
N THR A 14 20.68 45.14 -11.26
CA THR A 14 21.82 44.32 -11.64
C THR A 14 23.00 44.66 -10.76
N GLN A 15 23.54 43.69 -10.06
CA GLN A 15 24.83 43.80 -9.41
C GLN A 15 25.93 43.06 -10.17
N PRO A 16 27.11 43.63 -10.34
CA PRO A 16 28.18 43.01 -11.09
C PRO A 16 29.02 42.07 -10.24
N LEU A 17 29.40 41.01 -10.89
CA LEU A 17 30.37 40.01 -10.51
C LEU A 17 31.71 40.66 -10.11
N ARG A 18 32.16 40.54 -8.89
CA ARG A 18 33.57 40.84 -8.51
C ARG A 18 34.30 39.54 -8.27
N LEU A 19 35.16 39.28 -9.21
CA LEU A 19 36.25 38.30 -9.18
C LEU A 19 37.24 38.76 -8.11
N ALA A 20 37.44 38.02 -7.04
CA ALA A 20 38.58 38.19 -6.13
C ALA A 20 39.39 36.88 -6.13
N LEU A 21 40.47 36.96 -6.90
CA LEU A 21 41.54 35.97 -6.88
C LEU A 21 42.37 36.26 -5.60
N LEU A 22 42.51 35.29 -4.70
CA LEU A 22 43.52 35.34 -3.64
C LEU A 22 44.24 33.99 -3.54
N MET A 23 45.49 34.09 -3.71
CA MET A 23 46.50 33.04 -3.73
C MET A 23 46.80 32.43 -2.33
N LEU A 24 47.04 31.13 -2.36
CA LEU A 24 48.04 30.37 -1.61
C LEU A 24 48.03 30.38 -0.08
N ALA A 25 47.76 29.21 0.47
CA ALA A 25 48.66 28.58 1.43
C ALA A 25 48.55 27.04 1.28
N VAL A 26 49.63 26.45 0.85
CA VAL A 26 49.87 25.01 0.83
C VAL A 26 50.07 24.57 2.27
N CYS A 27 49.05 23.99 2.90
CA CYS A 27 49.20 23.18 4.10
C CYS A 27 48.71 21.81 3.76
N GLY A 28 49.60 20.83 3.70
CA GLY A 28 49.28 19.44 3.40
C GLY A 28 48.35 18.87 4.47
N VAL A 29 47.10 18.90 4.19
CA VAL A 29 46.11 18.11 4.92
C VAL A 29 45.82 16.90 4.01
N SER A 30 46.34 15.75 4.44
CA SER A 30 45.91 14.48 3.89
C SER A 30 44.40 14.38 4.01
N VAL A 31 43.70 14.53 2.90
CA VAL A 31 42.28 14.21 2.81
C VAL A 31 42.20 12.71 2.95
N VAL A 32 41.89 12.22 4.15
CA VAL A 32 41.35 10.89 4.31
C VAL A 32 40.02 10.93 3.59
N GLN A 33 39.98 10.32 2.41
CA GLN A 33 38.73 9.95 1.79
C GLN A 33 38.01 9.03 2.78
N VAL A 34 37.02 9.58 3.47
CA VAL A 34 36.01 8.77 4.10
C VAL A 34 35.18 8.27 2.95
N ASP A 35 35.47 7.04 2.54
CA ASP A 35 34.50 6.26 1.80
C ASP A 35 33.20 6.37 2.61
N SER A 36 32.19 6.96 2.00
CA SER A 36 30.81 6.84 2.47
C SER A 36 30.38 5.38 2.24
N GLY A 37 31.01 4.49 3.01
CA GLY A 37 30.53 3.15 3.19
C GLY A 37 29.12 3.28 3.71
N ASN A 38 28.21 2.75 2.92
CA ASN A 38 26.85 2.47 3.27
C ASN A 38 26.85 1.81 4.66
N SER A 39 26.61 2.62 5.68
CA SER A 39 26.49 2.13 7.04
C SER A 39 25.14 1.40 7.11
N SER A 40 25.14 0.18 6.62
CA SER A 40 24.15 -0.78 7.07
C SER A 40 24.33 -0.90 8.57
N THR A 41 23.30 -0.54 9.32
CA THR A 41 23.21 -0.74 10.76
C THR A 41 23.00 -2.22 11.09
N ASP A 42 23.83 -3.08 10.49
CA ASP A 42 23.88 -4.49 10.83
C ASP A 42 24.76 -4.60 12.07
N GLU A 43 24.15 -4.48 13.24
CA GLU A 43 24.83 -4.79 14.48
C GLU A 43 25.16 -6.28 14.57
N ILE A 44 26.44 -6.55 14.61
CA ILE A 44 26.95 -7.92 14.76
C ILE A 44 26.81 -8.30 16.22
N PHE A 45 25.82 -9.11 16.56
CA PHE A 45 25.76 -9.81 17.83
C PHE A 45 26.28 -11.23 17.63
N GLY A 46 27.44 -11.53 18.17
CA GLY A 46 28.01 -12.87 18.13
C GLY A 46 28.35 -13.42 16.72
N GLY A 47 28.64 -12.52 15.75
CA GLY A 47 29.02 -12.92 14.39
C GLY A 47 27.87 -13.25 13.45
N GLN A 48 26.61 -13.07 13.86
CA GLN A 48 25.45 -13.21 13.00
C GLN A 48 24.87 -11.84 12.67
N ILE A 49 24.74 -11.55 11.38
CA ILE A 49 24.03 -10.37 10.87
C ILE A 49 22.54 -10.70 10.92
N LEU A 50 21.81 -10.09 11.83
CA LEU A 50 20.35 -10.12 11.82
C LEU A 50 19.88 -9.03 10.87
N SER A 51 19.59 -9.38 9.63
CA SER A 51 18.90 -8.48 8.71
C SER A 51 17.49 -8.24 9.24
N LEU A 52 17.19 -7.01 9.64
CA LEU A 52 15.85 -6.60 10.08
C LEU A 52 14.92 -6.28 8.90
N THR A 53 15.44 -6.31 7.68
CA THR A 53 14.63 -6.15 6.48
C THR A 53 14.05 -7.50 6.08
N GLU A 54 12.79 -7.69 6.38
CA GLU A 54 12.03 -8.83 5.85
C GLU A 54 11.91 -8.64 4.33
N GLU A 55 12.70 -9.37 3.56
CA GLU A 55 12.58 -9.35 2.10
C GLU A 55 11.19 -9.87 1.71
N LYS A 56 10.41 -9.00 1.11
CA LYS A 56 9.12 -9.41 0.56
C LYS A 56 9.39 -10.37 -0.61
N PRO A 57 8.83 -11.59 -0.57
CA PRO A 57 9.00 -12.50 -1.69
C PRO A 57 8.47 -11.86 -2.98
N PRO A 58 9.12 -12.11 -4.12
CA PRO A 58 8.69 -11.53 -5.38
C PRO A 58 7.28 -11.98 -5.74
N LEU A 59 6.53 -11.08 -6.36
CA LEU A 59 5.22 -11.41 -6.91
C LEU A 59 5.38 -12.51 -7.96
N LYS A 60 4.53 -13.53 -7.88
CA LYS A 60 4.53 -14.63 -8.83
C LYS A 60 3.38 -14.42 -9.82
N PRO A 61 3.59 -14.71 -11.11
CA PRO A 61 2.50 -14.70 -12.06
C PRO A 61 1.49 -15.79 -11.71
N SER A 62 0.22 -15.54 -11.98
CA SER A 62 -0.80 -16.59 -11.93
C SER A 62 -0.69 -17.46 -13.18
N ASN A 63 -0.96 -18.75 -13.00
CA ASN A 63 -1.23 -19.67 -14.11
C ASN A 63 -2.74 -19.80 -14.40
N ASP A 64 -3.57 -19.15 -13.60
CA ASP A 64 -5.01 -19.13 -13.79
C ASP A 64 -5.39 -18.03 -14.79
N PRO A 65 -6.01 -18.37 -15.95
CA PRO A 65 -6.43 -17.38 -16.94
C PRO A 65 -7.53 -16.44 -16.44
N ARG A 66 -8.14 -16.73 -15.30
CA ARG A 66 -9.11 -15.87 -14.62
C ARG A 66 -8.49 -14.53 -14.22
N PHE A 67 -7.21 -14.51 -13.81
CA PHE A 67 -6.58 -13.33 -13.27
C PHE A 67 -5.65 -12.66 -14.26
N GLN A 68 -5.82 -11.36 -14.45
CA GLN A 68 -4.96 -10.52 -15.26
C GLN A 68 -4.26 -9.46 -14.38
N ASP A 69 -2.95 -9.46 -14.38
CA ASP A 69 -2.13 -8.42 -13.76
C ASP A 69 -2.08 -7.18 -14.68
N ASN A 70 -2.65 -6.07 -14.22
CA ASN A 70 -2.72 -4.83 -14.99
C ASN A 70 -1.41 -4.02 -14.94
N LYS A 71 -0.42 -4.42 -14.15
CA LYS A 71 0.87 -3.75 -13.96
C LYS A 71 0.82 -2.34 -13.34
N ASP A 72 -0.30 -2.00 -12.75
CA ASP A 72 -0.56 -0.74 -12.04
C ASP A 72 -0.88 -0.94 -10.55
N GLY A 73 -0.61 -2.14 -10.04
CA GLY A 73 -0.94 -2.54 -8.66
C GLY A 73 -2.35 -3.11 -8.51
N THR A 74 -3.02 -3.40 -9.62
CA THR A 74 -4.34 -4.02 -9.62
C THR A 74 -4.37 -5.35 -10.39
N ILE A 75 -5.30 -6.21 -9.99
CA ILE A 75 -5.59 -7.48 -10.64
C ILE A 75 -7.03 -7.47 -11.11
N THR A 76 -7.25 -7.76 -12.40
CA THR A 76 -8.59 -7.97 -12.95
C THR A 76 -8.97 -9.43 -12.81
N ASP A 77 -10.10 -9.69 -12.16
CA ASP A 77 -10.79 -10.97 -12.15
C ASP A 77 -11.78 -11.00 -13.31
N LEU A 78 -11.40 -11.68 -14.38
CA LEU A 78 -12.19 -11.74 -15.63
C LEU A 78 -13.49 -12.51 -15.47
N GLU A 79 -13.53 -13.49 -14.56
CA GLU A 79 -14.73 -14.28 -14.29
C GLU A 79 -15.78 -13.48 -13.51
N LYS A 80 -15.36 -12.86 -12.42
CA LYS A 80 -16.26 -12.11 -11.52
C LYS A 80 -16.49 -10.67 -11.95
N LYS A 81 -15.77 -10.20 -12.99
CA LYS A 81 -15.84 -8.80 -13.45
C LYS A 81 -15.50 -7.81 -12.34
N LEU A 82 -14.46 -8.13 -11.58
CA LEU A 82 -13.96 -7.33 -10.47
C LEU A 82 -12.51 -6.91 -10.75
N MET A 83 -12.15 -5.79 -10.15
CA MET A 83 -10.76 -5.35 -10.09
C MET A 83 -10.36 -5.25 -8.61
N TRP A 84 -9.26 -5.87 -8.26
CA TRP A 84 -8.75 -5.98 -6.90
C TRP A 84 -7.47 -5.17 -6.73
N LYS A 85 -7.29 -4.54 -5.57
CA LYS A 85 -5.95 -4.10 -5.19
C LYS A 85 -5.05 -5.31 -5.00
N GLN A 86 -3.91 -5.37 -5.70
CA GLN A 86 -3.02 -6.52 -5.70
C GLN A 86 -2.44 -6.79 -4.31
N ILE A 87 -1.80 -5.79 -3.71
CA ILE A 87 -1.22 -5.91 -2.37
C ILE A 87 -2.21 -5.38 -1.34
N ASP A 88 -2.50 -6.13 -0.30
CA ASP A 88 -3.39 -5.69 0.77
C ASP A 88 -2.74 -4.61 1.66
N ILE A 89 -3.58 -3.87 2.39
CA ILE A 89 -3.14 -2.71 3.17
C ILE A 89 -2.12 -3.09 4.25
N TYR A 90 -2.28 -4.23 4.92
CA TYR A 90 -1.30 -4.64 5.91
C TYR A 90 0.06 -4.95 5.28
N GLN A 91 0.09 -5.60 4.13
CA GLN A 91 1.35 -5.90 3.46
C GLN A 91 2.06 -4.64 2.95
N GLU A 92 1.30 -3.63 2.58
CA GLU A 92 1.84 -2.37 2.07
C GLU A 92 2.24 -1.41 3.20
N GLU A 93 1.34 -1.18 4.16
CA GLU A 93 1.47 -0.14 5.19
C GLU A 93 1.74 -0.70 6.60
N LYS A 94 1.66 -2.03 6.78
CA LYS A 94 1.80 -2.71 8.08
C LYS A 94 0.73 -2.31 9.12
N ILE A 95 -0.46 -1.96 8.66
CA ILE A 95 -1.59 -1.51 9.48
C ILE A 95 -2.66 -2.58 9.54
N TRP A 96 -2.95 -3.07 10.76
CA TRP A 96 -4.23 -3.72 11.04
C TRP A 96 -5.28 -2.64 11.26
N ILE A 97 -6.44 -2.80 10.67
CA ILE A 97 -7.49 -1.78 10.68
C ILE A 97 -8.81 -2.39 11.17
N ASN A 98 -9.54 -1.69 12.02
CA ASN A 98 -10.90 -2.09 12.35
C ASN A 98 -11.87 -1.74 11.20
N TRP A 99 -13.08 -2.28 11.26
CA TRP A 99 -14.03 -2.12 10.17
C TRP A 99 -14.51 -0.66 10.00
N ASP A 100 -14.75 0.05 11.12
CA ASP A 100 -15.20 1.44 11.08
C ASP A 100 -14.12 2.36 10.49
N ASP A 101 -12.86 2.19 10.90
CA ASP A 101 -11.74 2.96 10.36
C ASP A 101 -11.48 2.62 8.89
N SER A 102 -11.80 1.41 8.44
CA SER A 102 -11.66 1.01 7.04
C SER A 102 -12.56 1.81 6.10
N GLN A 103 -13.70 2.31 6.56
CA GLN A 103 -14.58 3.18 5.78
C GLN A 103 -13.88 4.53 5.51
N THR A 104 -13.31 5.13 6.56
CA THR A 104 -12.56 6.38 6.45
C THR A 104 -11.30 6.21 5.56
N TYR A 105 -10.62 5.07 5.69
CA TYR A 105 -9.49 4.73 4.82
C TYR A 105 -9.90 4.70 3.35
N LEU A 106 -11.03 4.03 3.03
CA LEU A 106 -11.52 3.93 1.66
C LEU A 106 -11.98 5.28 1.10
N GLU A 107 -12.56 6.17 1.91
CA GLU A 107 -12.86 7.52 1.47
C GLU A 107 -11.60 8.28 1.03
N LYS A 108 -10.52 8.18 1.80
CA LYS A 108 -9.23 8.78 1.44
C LYS A 108 -8.65 8.12 0.19
N PHE A 109 -8.64 6.79 0.15
CA PHE A 109 -8.14 5.99 -0.98
C PHE A 109 -8.84 6.35 -2.30
N ASN A 110 -10.16 6.58 -2.26
CA ASN A 110 -10.94 7.02 -3.40
C ASN A 110 -10.65 8.47 -3.81
N LYS A 111 -10.37 9.37 -2.87
CA LYS A 111 -9.95 10.75 -3.18
C LYS A 111 -8.58 10.78 -3.88
N GLU A 112 -7.70 9.87 -3.55
CA GLU A 112 -6.38 9.72 -4.17
C GLU A 112 -6.46 9.04 -5.55
N ALA A 113 -7.61 8.53 -5.92
CA ALA A 113 -7.88 7.86 -7.20
C ALA A 113 -6.86 6.76 -7.54
N TYR A 114 -6.67 5.79 -6.65
CA TYR A 114 -5.72 4.70 -6.84
C TYR A 114 -5.93 3.99 -8.18
N ALA A 115 -4.84 3.80 -8.93
CA ALA A 115 -4.85 3.29 -10.31
C ALA A 115 -5.82 4.03 -11.25
N GLY A 116 -6.12 5.31 -10.96
CA GLY A 116 -7.04 6.14 -11.76
C GLY A 116 -8.53 5.96 -11.43
N PHE A 117 -8.88 5.23 -10.37
CA PHE A 117 -10.28 4.95 -10.00
C PHE A 117 -10.62 5.46 -8.60
N SER A 118 -11.87 5.93 -8.44
CA SER A 118 -12.41 6.50 -7.20
C SER A 118 -13.66 5.78 -6.66
N ASN A 119 -13.89 4.55 -7.10
CA ASN A 119 -15.04 3.73 -6.70
C ASN A 119 -14.63 2.40 -6.03
N TRP A 120 -13.52 2.42 -5.31
CA TRP A 120 -13.06 1.32 -4.49
C TRP A 120 -13.95 1.15 -3.26
N ARG A 121 -14.20 -0.10 -2.89
CA ARG A 121 -15.04 -0.48 -1.75
C ARG A 121 -14.49 -1.71 -1.02
N LEU A 122 -15.06 -2.02 0.14
CA LEU A 122 -14.87 -3.33 0.73
C LEU A 122 -15.54 -4.41 -0.14
N PRO A 123 -14.92 -5.58 -0.26
CA PRO A 123 -15.53 -6.74 -0.89
C PRO A 123 -16.69 -7.31 -0.06
N THR A 124 -17.63 -7.96 -0.68
CA THR A 124 -18.59 -8.81 0.01
C THR A 124 -17.94 -10.11 0.51
N ARG A 125 -18.60 -10.85 1.41
CA ARG A 125 -18.10 -12.17 1.84
C ARG A 125 -17.97 -13.15 0.68
N GLU A 126 -18.92 -13.14 -0.25
CA GLU A 126 -18.88 -14.01 -1.42
C GLU A 126 -17.77 -13.62 -2.39
N GLU A 127 -17.47 -12.33 -2.54
CA GLU A 127 -16.30 -11.87 -3.31
C GLU A 127 -15.00 -12.33 -2.66
N LEU A 128 -14.84 -12.16 -1.34
CA LEU A 128 -13.66 -12.68 -0.63
C LEU A 128 -13.54 -14.20 -0.76
N LYS A 129 -14.65 -14.92 -0.56
CA LYS A 129 -14.67 -16.37 -0.70
C LYS A 129 -14.30 -16.82 -2.11
N SER A 130 -14.62 -16.03 -3.13
CA SER A 130 -14.31 -16.39 -4.52
C SER A 130 -12.81 -16.39 -4.84
N LEU A 131 -11.98 -15.76 -3.99
CA LEU A 131 -10.52 -15.79 -4.09
C LEU A 131 -9.89 -16.95 -3.29
N TYR A 132 -10.68 -17.71 -2.53
CA TYR A 132 -10.18 -18.84 -1.76
C TYR A 132 -10.03 -20.08 -2.64
N GLU A 133 -8.81 -20.60 -2.71
CA GLU A 133 -8.47 -21.80 -3.48
C GLU A 133 -7.65 -22.74 -2.58
N GLU A 134 -8.26 -23.84 -2.15
CA GLU A 134 -7.68 -24.78 -1.17
C GLU A 134 -6.37 -25.41 -1.62
N ASP A 135 -6.15 -25.49 -2.93
CA ASP A 135 -4.95 -26.02 -3.56
C ASP A 135 -3.80 -25.02 -3.73
N LYS A 136 -4.03 -23.75 -3.37
CA LYS A 136 -3.02 -22.70 -3.39
C LYS A 136 -2.36 -22.56 -2.03
N ASP A 137 -1.04 -22.44 -2.04
CA ASP A 137 -0.24 -22.36 -0.83
C ASP A 137 0.68 -21.13 -0.90
N VAL A 138 0.25 -20.05 -0.23
CA VAL A 138 1.10 -18.87 -0.02
C VAL A 138 1.53 -18.85 1.45
N PRO A 139 2.83 -18.93 1.75
CA PRO A 139 3.32 -18.86 3.12
C PRO A 139 2.91 -17.54 3.79
N TRP A 140 2.42 -17.62 5.00
CA TRP A 140 2.08 -16.46 5.83
C TRP A 140 2.69 -16.59 7.21
N LYS A 141 3.45 -15.58 7.60
CA LYS A 141 4.10 -15.51 8.90
C LYS A 141 3.66 -14.27 9.64
N TYR A 142 3.29 -14.46 10.89
CA TYR A 142 2.96 -13.38 11.81
C TYR A 142 3.59 -13.66 13.17
N TYR A 143 4.57 -12.87 13.56
CA TYR A 143 5.45 -13.13 14.70
C TYR A 143 6.06 -14.55 14.62
N TRP A 144 5.78 -15.40 15.60
CA TRP A 144 6.24 -16.80 15.67
C TRP A 144 5.27 -17.81 15.05
N THR A 145 4.17 -17.33 14.49
CA THR A 145 3.15 -18.21 13.89
C THR A 145 3.39 -18.32 12.39
N GLU A 146 3.54 -19.54 11.92
CA GLU A 146 3.65 -19.86 10.50
C GLU A 146 2.40 -20.61 10.05
N ASN A 147 1.81 -20.16 8.97
CA ASN A 147 0.61 -20.73 8.36
C ASN A 147 0.73 -20.67 6.84
N VAL A 148 -0.27 -21.23 6.20
CA VAL A 148 -0.49 -21.11 4.76
C VAL A 148 -1.82 -20.40 4.55
N ILE A 149 -1.86 -19.49 3.60
CA ILE A 149 -3.08 -18.88 3.10
C ILE A 149 -3.37 -19.40 1.70
N HIS A 150 -4.62 -19.66 1.44
CA HIS A 150 -5.11 -20.31 0.24
C HIS A 150 -5.68 -19.28 -0.73
N ILE A 151 -4.78 -18.61 -1.45
CA ILE A 151 -5.10 -17.58 -2.44
C ILE A 151 -4.11 -17.67 -3.60
N ASP A 152 -4.51 -17.26 -4.80
CA ASP A 152 -3.60 -17.25 -5.94
C ASP A 152 -2.37 -16.38 -5.66
N PRO A 153 -1.14 -16.86 -5.94
CA PRO A 153 0.10 -16.14 -5.69
C PRO A 153 0.26 -14.84 -6.49
N ILE A 154 -0.61 -14.56 -7.46
CA ILE A 154 -0.64 -13.26 -8.16
C ILE A 154 -0.94 -12.10 -7.21
N PHE A 155 -1.63 -12.36 -6.09
CA PHE A 155 -1.87 -11.40 -5.02
C PHE A 155 -0.66 -11.17 -4.11
N GLY A 156 0.44 -11.85 -4.40
CA GLY A 156 1.69 -11.72 -3.69
C GLY A 156 1.64 -12.28 -2.28
N TYR A 157 2.56 -11.78 -1.45
CA TYR A 157 2.54 -12.07 -0.03
C TYR A 157 1.34 -11.37 0.59
N SER A 158 0.35 -12.13 1.04
CA SER A 158 -0.95 -11.62 1.47
C SER A 158 -1.17 -11.86 2.96
N SER A 159 -2.09 -11.10 3.55
CA SER A 159 -2.54 -11.30 4.92
C SER A 159 -3.57 -12.42 5.01
N CYS A 160 -3.82 -12.92 6.23
CA CYS A 160 -4.76 -14.03 6.43
C CYS A 160 -6.23 -13.61 6.37
N CYS A 161 -6.50 -12.38 6.80
CA CYS A 161 -7.81 -12.07 7.36
C CYS A 161 -8.27 -10.70 6.87
N PHE A 162 -9.44 -10.66 6.22
CA PHE A 162 -9.95 -9.48 5.53
C PHE A 162 -11.36 -9.14 5.97
N TRP A 163 -11.64 -7.84 6.12
CA TRP A 163 -13.00 -7.33 6.31
C TRP A 163 -13.83 -7.43 5.03
N SER A 164 -15.08 -7.81 5.20
CA SER A 164 -16.11 -7.63 4.17
C SER A 164 -16.91 -6.36 4.40
N SER A 165 -17.72 -5.97 3.40
CA SER A 165 -18.63 -4.83 3.51
C SER A 165 -19.84 -5.07 4.42
N GLU A 166 -20.02 -6.29 4.93
CA GLU A 166 -21.26 -6.71 5.59
C GLU A 166 -21.15 -6.59 7.10
N VAL A 167 -22.09 -5.85 7.68
CA VAL A 167 -22.27 -5.72 9.12
C VAL A 167 -23.04 -6.93 9.66
N TYR A 168 -22.69 -7.34 10.89
CA TYR A 168 -23.41 -8.36 11.64
C TYR A 168 -23.82 -7.83 13.01
N LYS A 169 -25.11 -7.61 13.18
CA LYS A 169 -25.66 -6.86 14.33
C LYS A 169 -25.02 -5.46 14.41
N ASP A 170 -25.30 -4.71 15.44
CA ASP A 170 -24.86 -3.32 15.53
C ASP A 170 -23.35 -3.13 15.77
N THR A 171 -22.72 -4.11 16.40
CA THR A 171 -21.34 -4.01 16.90
C THR A 171 -20.32 -4.90 16.21
N TYR A 172 -20.76 -5.72 15.26
CA TYR A 172 -19.89 -6.66 14.55
C TYR A 172 -19.92 -6.42 13.05
N ALA A 173 -18.85 -6.82 12.38
CA ALA A 173 -18.78 -6.97 10.93
C ALA A 173 -18.22 -8.35 10.57
N TRP A 174 -18.50 -8.79 9.36
CA TRP A 174 -17.97 -10.04 8.85
C TRP A 174 -16.58 -9.86 8.25
N GLY A 175 -15.74 -10.84 8.51
CA GLY A 175 -14.48 -11.02 7.83
C GLY A 175 -14.38 -12.40 7.18
N PHE A 176 -13.31 -12.59 6.39
CA PHE A 176 -12.97 -13.86 5.77
C PHE A 176 -11.52 -14.24 6.12
N ASN A 177 -11.30 -15.52 6.46
CA ASN A 177 -10.01 -16.06 6.85
C ASN A 177 -9.51 -17.05 5.80
N TYR A 178 -8.43 -16.69 5.12
CA TYR A 178 -7.82 -17.49 4.06
C TYR A 178 -6.97 -18.67 4.54
N ILE A 179 -6.67 -18.77 5.85
CA ILE A 179 -6.04 -19.99 6.40
C ILE A 179 -7.07 -21.12 6.49
N ARG A 180 -8.35 -20.77 6.70
CA ARG A 180 -9.41 -21.74 7.01
C ARG A 180 -10.56 -21.75 6.01
N GLY A 181 -10.55 -20.88 5.02
CA GLY A 181 -11.59 -20.78 3.99
C GLY A 181 -12.99 -20.43 4.53
N ARG A 182 -13.09 -19.62 5.60
CA ARG A 182 -14.38 -19.34 6.22
C ARG A 182 -14.53 -17.92 6.73
N THR A 183 -15.78 -17.48 6.78
CA THR A 183 -16.17 -16.21 7.38
C THR A 183 -16.13 -16.27 8.92
N TYR A 184 -15.92 -15.12 9.54
CA TYR A 184 -15.98 -14.96 10.99
C TYR A 184 -16.58 -13.58 11.33
N PRO A 185 -17.38 -13.46 12.39
CA PRO A 185 -17.76 -12.16 12.91
C PRO A 185 -16.69 -11.63 13.87
N SER A 186 -16.40 -10.33 13.81
CA SER A 186 -15.53 -9.65 14.76
C SER A 186 -16.07 -8.27 15.07
N THR A 187 -15.70 -7.69 16.23
CA THR A 187 -16.10 -6.33 16.59
C THR A 187 -15.64 -5.33 15.56
N ARG A 188 -16.55 -4.46 15.11
CA ARG A 188 -16.30 -3.54 13.98
C ARG A 188 -15.46 -2.31 14.37
N GLY A 189 -15.54 -1.89 15.62
CA GLY A 189 -14.85 -0.71 16.14
C GLY A 189 -14.39 -0.90 17.59
N GLY A 190 -13.88 0.18 18.19
CA GLY A 190 -13.42 0.22 19.58
C GLY A 190 -11.91 -0.01 19.73
N PRO A 191 -11.39 0.02 20.98
CA PRO A 191 -9.95 -0.02 21.25
C PRO A 191 -9.31 -1.40 21.08
N GLY A 192 -10.08 -2.43 20.72
CA GLY A 192 -9.58 -3.78 20.49
C GLY A 192 -8.82 -3.88 19.16
N LEU A 193 -7.66 -4.56 19.17
CA LEU A 193 -6.96 -4.89 17.96
C LEU A 193 -7.72 -5.96 17.18
N SER A 194 -8.30 -5.58 16.05
CA SER A 194 -8.71 -6.58 15.06
C SER A 194 -7.49 -6.95 14.22
N LEU A 195 -7.14 -8.24 14.19
CA LEU A 195 -6.12 -8.75 13.26
C LEU A 195 -6.75 -8.97 11.88
N SER A 196 -7.41 -7.94 11.37
CA SER A 196 -7.99 -7.91 10.05
C SER A 196 -7.48 -6.69 9.29
N THR A 197 -7.37 -6.85 7.98
CA THR A 197 -7.01 -5.80 7.05
C THR A 197 -8.07 -5.68 5.97
N ILE A 198 -7.83 -4.88 4.95
CA ILE A 198 -8.70 -4.77 3.79
C ILE A 198 -7.93 -5.04 2.49
N ARG A 199 -8.63 -5.59 1.52
CA ARG A 199 -8.23 -5.63 0.12
C ARG A 199 -9.32 -4.96 -0.69
N PRO A 200 -9.15 -3.68 -1.06
CA PRO A 200 -10.14 -2.96 -1.84
C PRO A 200 -10.46 -3.64 -3.17
N VAL A 201 -11.73 -3.58 -3.54
CA VAL A 201 -12.27 -4.12 -4.79
C VAL A 201 -13.16 -3.08 -5.47
N ARG A 202 -13.31 -3.15 -6.77
CA ARG A 202 -14.30 -2.39 -7.56
C ARG A 202 -14.88 -3.25 -8.67
N SER A 203 -16.10 -2.91 -9.14
CA SER A 203 -16.67 -3.49 -10.34
C SER A 203 -16.06 -2.85 -11.59
N ILE A 204 -15.75 -3.63 -12.62
CA ILE A 204 -15.15 -3.09 -13.85
C ILE A 204 -16.18 -2.43 -14.79
N PHE A 205 -17.48 -2.63 -14.55
CA PHE A 205 -18.55 -2.06 -15.37
C PHE A 205 -19.12 -0.72 -14.89
N ASP A 206 -18.67 -0.19 -13.75
CA ASP A 206 -19.19 1.07 -13.19
C ASP A 206 -18.66 2.33 -13.91
N THR A 207 -17.95 2.19 -15.03
CA THR A 207 -17.29 3.30 -15.73
C THR A 207 -18.14 3.95 -16.84
N GLU A 208 -19.33 3.46 -17.14
CA GLU A 208 -20.11 4.00 -18.30
C GLU A 208 -21.18 5.07 -17.93
N HIS A 209 -21.33 5.47 -16.67
CA HIS A 209 -22.40 6.42 -16.29
C HIS A 209 -21.95 7.80 -15.81
N THR A 210 -20.72 8.25 -16.07
CA THR A 210 -20.28 9.59 -15.66
C THR A 210 -19.68 10.43 -16.80
N ALA A 211 -20.24 10.32 -17.99
CA ALA A 211 -19.94 11.24 -19.11
C ALA A 211 -21.22 11.56 -19.87
N GLN A 212 -22.11 12.37 -19.27
CA GLN A 212 -23.11 13.19 -20.00
C GLN A 212 -23.22 14.55 -19.29
#